data_4b63f6c1b8a8227ea52d86b79741f7a2
#
_entry.id   4b63f6c1b8a8227ea52d86b79741f7a2
#
_cell.length_a   1.000
_cell.length_b   1.000
_cell.length_c   1.000
_cell.angle_alpha   90.00
_cell.angle_beta   90.00
_cell.angle_gamma   90.00
#
_symmetry.space_group_name_H-M   'P 1'
#
loop_
_entity.id
_entity.type
_entity.pdbx_description
1 polymer ?
#
loop_
_entity_poly.entity_id
_entity_poly.type
_entity_poly.pdbx_seq_one_letter_code
_entity_poly.pdbx_strand_id
1 'polypeptide(L)'
;GIGFDDVRAVNPGVVYCSTSGYGQTGPKSQWAGHDINYLAVSGYLDCSGRDAEGGPALPGATVADSAAGGMHAVMSILAALVARTATGEGQHLDVAVADGAVALMSLYVDEYLATGKVPGPGHNILTGRYACYDVYRCADDRWVAVGAIEPHFYANLCKLIGCEQWLA
;
A
#
# COMPACT_ATOMS: atom_id res chain seq x y z
N GLY A 1 -13.26 30.47 12.85
CA GLY A 1 -13.20 29.13 12.27
C GLY A 1 -12.19 28.25 12.99
N ILE A 2 -12.03 27.03 12.51
CA ILE A 2 -11.04 26.06 12.99
C ILE A 2 -10.14 25.57 11.84
N GLY A 3 -10.11 26.31 10.73
CA GLY A 3 -9.22 26.01 9.61
C GLY A 3 -7.76 26.28 9.96
N PHE A 4 -6.85 25.82 9.09
CA PHE A 4 -5.41 25.98 9.33
C PHE A 4 -5.02 27.44 9.62
N ASP A 5 -5.49 28.39 8.83
CA ASP A 5 -5.15 29.82 9.01
C ASP A 5 -5.69 30.39 10.31
N ASP A 6 -6.90 29.99 10.74
CA ASP A 6 -7.48 30.43 12.02
C ASP A 6 -6.64 29.93 13.20
N VAL A 7 -6.24 28.65 13.16
CA VAL A 7 -5.45 28.03 14.24
C VAL A 7 -4.02 28.54 14.23
N ARG A 8 -3.40 28.71 13.04
CA ARG A 8 -2.06 29.27 12.89
C ARG A 8 -1.95 30.69 13.42
N ALA A 9 -3.00 31.50 13.27
CA ALA A 9 -3.03 32.86 13.79
C ALA A 9 -2.89 32.91 15.33
N VAL A 10 -3.36 31.88 16.05
CA VAL A 10 -3.26 31.74 17.50
C VAL A 10 -2.00 30.99 17.92
N ASN A 11 -1.58 29.96 17.12
CA ASN A 11 -0.42 29.14 17.37
C ASN A 11 0.40 28.95 16.09
N PRO A 12 1.40 29.81 15.82
CA PRO A 12 2.25 29.69 14.61
C PRO A 12 3.01 28.36 14.51
N GLY A 13 3.24 27.67 15.64
CA GLY A 13 3.90 26.37 15.69
C GLY A 13 2.95 25.18 15.49
N VAL A 14 1.69 25.38 15.09
CA VAL A 14 0.74 24.28 14.92
C VAL A 14 1.14 23.37 13.76
N VAL A 15 1.10 22.06 13.99
CA VAL A 15 1.09 21.05 12.94
C VAL A 15 -0.37 20.67 12.72
N TYR A 16 -0.91 21.07 11.58
CA TYR A 16 -2.31 20.90 11.21
C TYR A 16 -2.42 19.87 10.09
N CYS A 17 -3.03 18.72 10.35
CA CYS A 17 -3.17 17.65 9.37
C CYS A 17 -4.61 17.55 8.87
N SER A 18 -4.79 17.71 7.56
CA SER A 18 -6.04 17.43 6.85
C SER A 18 -5.89 16.09 6.17
N THR A 19 -6.69 15.09 6.59
CA THR A 19 -6.74 13.78 5.94
C THR A 19 -8.04 13.67 5.16
N SER A 20 -7.94 13.35 3.87
CA SER A 20 -9.09 13.21 2.98
C SER A 20 -8.85 12.15 1.91
N GLY A 21 -9.89 11.76 1.18
CA GLY A 21 -9.78 10.71 0.15
C GLY A 21 -8.84 11.06 -0.98
N TYR A 22 -8.96 12.29 -1.51
CA TYR A 22 -8.27 12.72 -2.74
C TYR A 22 -7.51 14.04 -2.59
N GLY A 23 -7.22 14.48 -1.38
CA GLY A 23 -6.52 15.73 -1.10
C GLY A 23 -7.46 16.95 -1.01
N GLN A 24 -6.92 18.05 -0.51
CA GLN A 24 -7.65 19.31 -0.32
C GLN A 24 -7.81 20.10 -1.63
N THR A 25 -7.01 19.77 -2.63
CA THR A 25 -6.94 20.48 -3.92
C THR A 25 -7.00 19.50 -5.10
N GLY A 26 -7.10 20.03 -6.31
CA GLY A 26 -7.12 19.22 -7.54
C GLY A 26 -8.51 18.78 -7.95
N PRO A 27 -8.63 18.15 -9.14
CA PRO A 27 -9.92 17.88 -9.78
C PRO A 27 -10.77 16.84 -9.05
N LYS A 28 -10.17 16.03 -8.19
CA LYS A 28 -10.86 14.98 -7.44
C LYS A 28 -11.13 15.34 -5.97
N SER A 29 -10.76 16.54 -5.51
CA SER A 29 -10.89 16.94 -4.10
C SER A 29 -12.32 16.86 -3.55
N GLN A 30 -13.32 16.96 -4.42
CA GLN A 30 -14.74 16.86 -4.06
C GLN A 30 -15.34 15.47 -4.31
N TRP A 31 -14.53 14.50 -4.72
CA TRP A 31 -15.04 13.16 -4.95
C TRP A 31 -15.29 12.44 -3.62
N ALA A 32 -16.39 11.69 -3.59
CA ALA A 32 -16.65 10.74 -2.51
C ALA A 32 -15.85 9.44 -2.77
N GLY A 33 -15.46 8.77 -1.69
CA GLY A 33 -14.76 7.49 -1.77
C GLY A 33 -14.67 6.84 -0.41
N HIS A 34 -14.46 5.55 -0.44
CA HIS A 34 -14.09 4.70 0.68
C HIS A 34 -12.84 3.91 0.31
N ASP A 35 -12.30 3.14 1.22
CA ASP A 35 -11.07 2.35 1.09
C ASP A 35 -10.90 1.71 -0.30
N ILE A 36 -11.90 0.96 -0.74
CA ILE A 36 -11.87 0.24 -2.02
C ILE A 36 -11.72 1.17 -3.24
N ASN A 37 -12.29 2.38 -3.19
CA ASN A 37 -12.19 3.32 -4.30
C ASN A 37 -10.74 3.85 -4.44
N TYR A 38 -10.05 4.09 -3.33
CA TYR A 38 -8.64 4.51 -3.32
C TYR A 38 -7.73 3.37 -3.79
N LEU A 39 -8.03 2.13 -3.37
CA LEU A 39 -7.31 0.94 -3.85
C LEU A 39 -7.53 0.70 -5.35
N ALA A 40 -8.73 0.98 -5.87
CA ALA A 40 -9.01 0.87 -7.30
C ALA A 40 -8.21 1.89 -8.13
N VAL A 41 -8.24 3.18 -7.75
CA VAL A 41 -7.55 4.23 -8.51
C VAL A 41 -6.04 4.16 -8.42
N SER A 42 -5.48 3.53 -7.39
CA SER A 42 -4.04 3.29 -7.25
C SER A 42 -3.52 2.09 -8.04
N GLY A 43 -4.42 1.24 -8.58
CA GLY A 43 -4.04 -0.01 -9.25
C GLY A 43 -3.85 -1.20 -8.29
N TYR A 44 -3.97 -1.00 -6.97
CA TYR A 44 -3.79 -2.06 -5.97
C TYR A 44 -4.72 -3.25 -6.22
N LEU A 45 -6.01 -2.99 -6.49
CA LEU A 45 -6.99 -4.05 -6.72
C LEU A 45 -6.65 -4.90 -7.94
N ASP A 46 -6.13 -4.30 -9.01
CA ASP A 46 -5.76 -5.04 -10.22
C ASP A 46 -4.52 -5.93 -10.01
N CYS A 47 -3.62 -5.52 -9.13
CA CYS A 47 -2.45 -6.33 -8.73
C CYS A 47 -2.79 -7.41 -7.69
N SER A 48 -3.94 -7.34 -7.03
CA SER A 48 -4.41 -8.31 -6.05
C SER A 48 -4.90 -9.61 -6.71
N GLY A 49 -5.17 -10.62 -5.89
CA GLY A 49 -5.78 -11.88 -6.36
C GLY A 49 -7.13 -11.66 -7.06
N ARG A 50 -7.63 -12.71 -7.67
CA ARG A 50 -8.96 -12.74 -8.32
C ARG A 50 -9.97 -13.48 -7.44
N ASP A 51 -11.21 -13.04 -7.50
CA ASP A 51 -12.34 -13.76 -6.92
C ASP A 51 -12.79 -14.94 -7.81
N ALA A 52 -13.82 -15.63 -7.40
CA ALA A 52 -14.34 -16.80 -8.13
C ALA A 52 -14.93 -16.45 -9.52
N GLU A 53 -15.27 -15.20 -9.76
CA GLU A 53 -15.81 -14.69 -11.03
C GLU A 53 -14.72 -14.08 -11.92
N GLY A 54 -13.47 -14.03 -11.42
CA GLY A 54 -12.32 -13.47 -12.13
C GLY A 54 -12.15 -11.96 -11.96
N GLY A 55 -12.95 -11.31 -11.13
CA GLY A 55 -12.80 -9.91 -10.73
C GLY A 55 -11.71 -9.73 -9.67
N PRO A 56 -11.26 -8.49 -9.42
CA PRO A 56 -10.36 -8.20 -8.30
C PRO A 56 -11.00 -8.60 -6.97
N ALA A 57 -10.27 -9.38 -6.15
CA ALA A 57 -10.74 -9.77 -4.83
C ALA A 57 -10.75 -8.59 -3.87
N LEU A 58 -11.77 -8.53 -3.00
CA LEU A 58 -11.79 -7.57 -1.89
C LEU A 58 -10.66 -7.89 -0.89
N PRO A 59 -9.82 -6.91 -0.52
CA PRO A 59 -8.87 -7.10 0.55
C PRO A 59 -9.60 -7.31 1.90
N GLY A 60 -9.05 -8.15 2.74
CA GLY A 60 -9.61 -8.46 4.06
C GLY A 60 -9.41 -7.37 5.12
N ALA A 61 -8.82 -6.23 4.76
CA ALA A 61 -8.54 -5.11 5.64
C ALA A 61 -8.71 -3.78 4.89
N THR A 62 -8.91 -2.70 5.62
CA THR A 62 -8.96 -1.33 5.10
C THR A 62 -7.54 -0.81 4.85
N VAL A 63 -6.89 -1.32 3.79
CA VAL A 63 -5.48 -1.04 3.50
C VAL A 63 -5.26 0.43 3.16
N ALA A 64 -6.14 1.01 2.35
CA ALA A 64 -6.02 2.42 1.98
C ALA A 64 -6.28 3.32 3.18
N ASP A 65 -7.39 3.16 3.91
CA ASP A 65 -7.72 4.02 5.03
C ASP A 65 -6.69 3.89 6.17
N SER A 66 -6.27 2.67 6.49
CA SER A 66 -5.37 2.42 7.61
C SER A 66 -3.91 2.74 7.28
N ALA A 67 -3.35 2.15 6.21
CA ALA A 67 -1.94 2.32 5.88
C ALA A 67 -1.70 3.58 5.05
N ALA A 68 -2.42 3.75 3.94
CA ALA A 68 -2.19 4.87 3.04
C ALA A 68 -2.68 6.22 3.63
N GLY A 69 -3.79 6.22 4.35
CA GLY A 69 -4.30 7.41 5.05
C GLY A 69 -3.73 7.56 6.45
N GLY A 70 -4.11 6.66 7.37
CA GLY A 70 -3.84 6.79 8.80
C GLY A 70 -2.35 6.78 9.14
N MET A 71 -1.60 5.76 8.70
CA MET A 71 -0.16 5.69 8.99
C MET A 71 0.62 6.80 8.30
N HIS A 72 0.25 7.17 7.05
CA HIS A 72 0.87 8.31 6.37
C HIS A 72 0.64 9.63 7.12
N ALA A 73 -0.57 9.85 7.64
CA ALA A 73 -0.86 11.03 8.47
C ALA A 73 0.04 11.07 9.71
N VAL A 74 0.16 9.94 10.43
CA VAL A 74 1.04 9.86 11.61
C VAL A 74 2.50 10.13 11.24
N MET A 75 3.02 9.50 10.18
CA MET A 75 4.41 9.74 9.73
C MET A 75 4.64 11.21 9.36
N SER A 76 3.71 11.81 8.62
CA SER A 76 3.80 13.22 8.22
C SER A 76 3.77 14.15 9.42
N ILE A 77 2.89 13.90 10.41
CA ILE A 77 2.83 14.66 11.65
C ILE A 77 4.15 14.55 12.42
N LEU A 78 4.70 13.35 12.58
CA LEU A 78 5.96 13.15 13.28
C LEU A 78 7.12 13.85 12.56
N ALA A 79 7.19 13.78 11.23
CA ALA A 79 8.19 14.48 10.43
C ALA A 79 8.07 16.02 10.62
N ALA A 80 6.86 16.56 10.58
CA ALA A 80 6.62 17.99 10.81
C ALA A 80 6.99 18.42 12.23
N LEU A 81 6.72 17.58 13.24
CA LEU A 81 7.13 17.86 14.62
C LEU A 81 8.65 17.87 14.78
N VAL A 82 9.37 16.95 14.12
CA VAL A 82 10.83 16.96 14.08
C VAL A 82 11.36 18.22 13.38
N ALA A 83 10.82 18.56 12.20
CA ALA A 83 11.20 19.78 11.50
C ALA A 83 10.99 21.04 12.36
N ARG A 84 9.86 21.09 13.09
CA ARG A 84 9.55 22.20 14.00
C ARG A 84 10.58 22.38 15.10
N THR A 85 11.26 21.35 15.56
CA THR A 85 12.32 21.50 16.58
C THR A 85 13.47 22.36 16.09
N ALA A 86 13.75 22.38 14.80
CA ALA A 86 14.81 23.17 14.17
C ALA A 86 14.33 24.54 13.69
N THR A 87 13.09 24.64 13.21
CA THR A 87 12.54 25.86 12.57
C THR A 87 11.71 26.72 13.52
N GLY A 88 11.12 26.12 14.55
CA GLY A 88 10.10 26.76 15.39
C GLY A 88 8.72 26.90 14.71
N GLU A 89 8.60 26.57 13.43
CA GLU A 89 7.40 26.80 12.64
C GLU A 89 6.54 25.54 12.53
N GLY A 90 5.21 25.74 12.52
CA GLY A 90 4.24 24.69 12.21
C GLY A 90 4.04 24.52 10.71
N GLN A 91 3.24 23.50 10.32
CA GLN A 91 2.93 23.19 8.93
C GLN A 91 1.47 22.77 8.77
N HIS A 92 0.91 23.05 7.57
CA HIS A 92 -0.29 22.37 7.10
C HIS A 92 0.12 21.12 6.29
N LEU A 93 -0.42 19.97 6.69
CA LEU A 93 -0.20 18.69 6.05
C LEU A 93 -1.50 18.30 5.33
N ASP A 94 -1.43 18.11 4.02
CA ASP A 94 -2.53 17.55 3.22
C ASP A 94 -2.20 16.09 2.91
N VAL A 95 -2.94 15.17 3.53
CA VAL A 95 -2.73 13.72 3.40
C VAL A 95 -3.91 13.12 2.64
N ALA A 96 -3.70 12.85 1.36
CA ALA A 96 -4.68 12.16 0.54
C ALA A 96 -4.50 10.64 0.65
N VAL A 97 -5.57 9.93 0.98
CA VAL A 97 -5.57 8.45 1.06
C VAL A 97 -5.18 7.83 -0.29
N ALA A 98 -5.69 8.38 -1.40
CA ALA A 98 -5.35 7.92 -2.74
C ALA A 98 -3.86 8.06 -3.07
N ASP A 99 -3.22 9.16 -2.67
CA ASP A 99 -1.78 9.37 -2.89
C ASP A 99 -0.94 8.37 -2.07
N GLY A 100 -1.32 8.14 -0.82
CA GLY A 100 -0.71 7.12 0.01
C GLY A 100 -0.89 5.70 -0.57
N ALA A 101 -2.05 5.39 -1.17
CA ALA A 101 -2.27 4.13 -1.84
C ALA A 101 -1.37 3.97 -3.09
N VAL A 102 -1.15 5.03 -3.87
CA VAL A 102 -0.16 5.03 -4.97
C VAL A 102 1.26 4.83 -4.43
N ALA A 103 1.62 5.44 -3.30
CA ALA A 103 2.92 5.25 -2.67
C ALA A 103 3.16 3.79 -2.23
N LEU A 104 2.13 3.08 -1.76
CA LEU A 104 2.21 1.64 -1.48
C LEU A 104 2.43 0.79 -2.75
N MET A 105 2.06 1.31 -3.92
CA MET A 105 2.26 0.67 -5.22
C MET A 105 3.58 1.06 -5.89
N SER A 106 4.48 1.76 -5.22
CA SER A 106 5.71 2.32 -5.80
C SER A 106 6.54 1.28 -6.58
N LEU A 107 6.72 0.06 -6.06
CA LEU A 107 7.44 -1.01 -6.74
C LEU A 107 6.88 -1.28 -8.15
N TYR A 108 5.56 -1.35 -8.27
CA TYR A 108 4.88 -1.65 -9.54
C TYR A 108 4.84 -0.45 -10.47
N VAL A 109 4.69 0.75 -9.90
CA VAL A 109 4.75 2.02 -10.65
C VAL A 109 6.14 2.20 -11.24
N ASP A 110 7.19 2.00 -10.46
CA ASP A 110 8.57 2.12 -10.90
C ASP A 110 8.92 1.08 -11.98
N GLU A 111 8.48 -0.18 -11.82
CA GLU A 111 8.66 -1.21 -12.84
C GLU A 111 7.95 -0.84 -14.15
N TYR A 112 6.70 -0.36 -14.06
CA TYR A 112 5.97 0.10 -15.24
C TYR A 112 6.66 1.26 -15.94
N LEU A 113 7.10 2.27 -15.20
CA LEU A 113 7.81 3.43 -15.76
C LEU A 113 9.13 3.04 -16.43
N ALA A 114 9.83 2.04 -15.87
CA ALA A 114 11.10 1.56 -16.42
C ALA A 114 10.93 0.63 -17.63
N THR A 115 9.86 -0.16 -17.69
CA THR A 115 9.74 -1.27 -18.65
C THR A 115 8.51 -1.22 -19.56
N GLY A 116 7.51 -0.42 -19.23
CA GLY A 116 6.19 -0.40 -19.88
C GLY A 116 5.31 -1.62 -19.60
N LYS A 117 5.74 -2.55 -18.72
CA LYS A 117 4.96 -3.73 -18.37
C LYS A 117 3.87 -3.39 -17.37
N VAL A 118 2.63 -3.69 -17.73
CA VAL A 118 1.48 -3.52 -16.84
C VAL A 118 1.51 -4.58 -15.75
N PRO A 119 1.48 -4.20 -14.47
CA PRO A 119 1.46 -5.16 -13.36
C PRO A 119 0.11 -5.87 -13.25
N GLY A 120 0.08 -6.97 -12.51
CA GLY A 120 -1.13 -7.77 -12.25
C GLY A 120 -0.82 -9.02 -11.45
N PRO A 121 -1.82 -9.88 -11.18
CA PRO A 121 -1.60 -11.17 -10.54
C PRO A 121 -0.63 -12.03 -11.34
N GLY A 122 0.32 -12.68 -10.68
CA GLY A 122 1.35 -13.49 -11.35
C GLY A 122 2.35 -12.69 -12.19
N HIS A 123 2.38 -11.35 -12.06
CA HIS A 123 3.28 -10.49 -12.83
C HIS A 123 4.73 -10.63 -12.39
N ASN A 124 4.99 -10.61 -11.11
CA ASN A 124 6.34 -10.70 -10.55
C ASN A 124 6.41 -11.67 -9.36
N ILE A 125 7.61 -11.78 -8.76
CA ILE A 125 7.86 -12.71 -7.66
C ILE A 125 6.93 -12.50 -6.46
N LEU A 126 6.50 -11.28 -6.18
CA LEU A 126 5.64 -10.97 -5.03
C LEU A 126 4.14 -11.08 -5.35
N THR A 127 3.78 -11.44 -6.58
CA THR A 127 2.40 -11.61 -7.03
C THR A 127 2.09 -13.02 -7.53
N GLY A 128 2.85 -14.02 -7.08
CA GLY A 128 2.59 -15.43 -7.40
C GLY A 128 3.14 -15.92 -8.75
N ARG A 129 4.16 -15.23 -9.31
CA ARG A 129 4.78 -15.68 -10.57
C ARG A 129 5.55 -16.99 -10.44
N TYR A 130 6.11 -17.26 -9.28
CA TYR A 130 6.97 -18.42 -9.02
C TYR A 130 6.50 -19.20 -7.81
N ALA A 131 6.71 -20.50 -7.82
CA ALA A 131 6.31 -21.42 -6.76
C ALA A 131 6.91 -21.10 -5.37
N CYS A 132 7.98 -20.32 -5.31
CA CYS A 132 8.59 -19.90 -4.04
C CYS A 132 7.81 -18.80 -3.30
N TYR A 133 6.79 -18.20 -3.93
CA TYR A 133 6.01 -17.12 -3.32
C TYR A 133 4.56 -17.19 -3.79
N ASP A 134 3.73 -17.93 -3.08
CA ASP A 134 2.31 -18.10 -3.41
C ASP A 134 1.55 -18.73 -2.22
N VAL A 135 0.25 -18.93 -2.41
CA VAL A 135 -0.66 -19.55 -1.45
C VAL A 135 -1.15 -20.88 -1.99
N TYR A 136 -0.97 -21.96 -1.24
CA TYR A 136 -1.28 -23.33 -1.67
C TYR A 136 -2.33 -23.98 -0.78
N ARG A 137 -3.25 -24.74 -1.44
CA ARG A 137 -4.22 -25.58 -0.72
C ARG A 137 -3.54 -26.88 -0.30
N CYS A 138 -3.68 -27.21 0.99
CA CYS A 138 -3.17 -28.44 1.57
C CYS A 138 -4.15 -29.61 1.40
N ALA A 139 -3.69 -30.86 1.67
CA ALA A 139 -4.52 -32.06 1.57
C ALA A 139 -5.71 -32.09 2.56
N ASP A 140 -5.64 -31.32 3.61
CA ASP A 140 -6.69 -31.17 4.64
C ASP A 140 -7.61 -29.96 4.39
N ASP A 141 -7.61 -29.44 3.16
CA ASP A 141 -8.39 -28.29 2.71
C ASP A 141 -8.03 -26.95 3.38
N ARG A 142 -6.98 -26.90 4.18
CA ARG A 142 -6.42 -25.65 4.70
C ARG A 142 -5.44 -25.03 3.68
N TRP A 143 -5.01 -23.83 3.97
CA TRP A 143 -4.11 -23.08 3.11
C TRP A 143 -2.79 -22.79 3.80
N VAL A 144 -1.71 -22.83 3.04
CA VAL A 144 -0.38 -22.39 3.47
C VAL A 144 0.12 -21.29 2.57
N ALA A 145 0.67 -20.23 3.16
CA ALA A 145 1.38 -19.19 2.43
C ALA A 145 2.88 -19.53 2.42
N VAL A 146 3.46 -19.53 1.24
CA VAL A 146 4.89 -19.77 1.00
C VAL A 146 5.56 -18.46 0.63
N GLY A 147 6.65 -18.10 1.34
CA GLY A 147 7.49 -16.96 1.08
C GLY A 147 8.97 -17.38 1.18
N ALA A 148 9.43 -18.18 0.22
CA ALA A 148 10.76 -18.78 0.20
C ALA A 148 11.58 -18.28 -1.01
N ILE A 149 11.73 -16.95 -1.13
CA ILE A 149 12.34 -16.28 -2.28
C ILE A 149 13.84 -16.58 -2.38
N GLU A 150 14.53 -16.57 -1.25
CA GLU A 150 15.97 -16.81 -1.21
C GLU A 150 16.30 -18.28 -1.51
N PRO A 151 17.33 -18.58 -2.30
CA PRO A 151 17.64 -19.96 -2.72
C PRO A 151 17.74 -20.98 -1.57
N HIS A 152 18.30 -20.57 -0.43
CA HIS A 152 18.43 -21.46 0.71
C HIS A 152 17.10 -21.73 1.43
N PHE A 153 16.15 -20.77 1.45
CA PHE A 153 14.80 -20.99 1.98
C PHE A 153 14.01 -21.91 1.06
N TYR A 154 14.12 -21.70 -0.26
CA TYR A 154 13.47 -22.58 -1.23
C TYR A 154 14.02 -24.01 -1.16
N ALA A 155 15.34 -24.18 -1.03
CA ALA A 155 15.96 -25.48 -0.84
C ALA A 155 15.46 -26.19 0.44
N ASN A 156 15.32 -25.46 1.54
CA ASN A 156 14.78 -26.01 2.79
C ASN A 156 13.31 -26.41 2.63
N LEU A 157 12.50 -25.59 1.97
CA LEU A 157 11.11 -25.92 1.66
C LEU A 157 11.04 -27.22 0.85
N CYS A 158 11.77 -27.33 -0.26
CA CYS A 158 11.77 -28.52 -1.12
C CYS A 158 12.17 -29.79 -0.35
N LYS A 159 13.17 -29.70 0.54
CA LYS A 159 13.56 -30.82 1.41
C LYS A 159 12.44 -31.22 2.37
N LEU A 160 11.80 -30.25 3.00
CA LEU A 160 10.75 -30.51 3.98
C LEU A 160 9.51 -31.19 3.36
N ILE A 161 9.19 -30.86 2.12
CA ILE A 161 8.03 -31.45 1.41
C ILE A 161 8.39 -32.59 0.48
N GLY A 162 9.66 -33.02 0.43
CA GLY A 162 10.12 -34.15 -0.39
C GLY A 162 10.12 -33.85 -1.89
N CYS A 163 10.38 -32.62 -2.31
CA CYS A 163 10.34 -32.15 -3.68
C CYS A 163 11.70 -31.62 -4.17
N GLU A 164 12.80 -32.25 -3.77
CA GLU A 164 14.18 -31.81 -4.07
C GLU A 164 14.51 -31.81 -5.57
N GLN A 165 13.75 -32.54 -6.39
CA GLN A 165 13.87 -32.53 -7.85
C GLN A 165 13.60 -31.15 -8.47
N TRP A 166 13.00 -30.21 -7.73
CA TRP A 166 12.70 -28.86 -8.18
C TRP A 166 13.80 -27.82 -7.82
N LEU A 167 14.94 -28.29 -7.31
CA LEU A 167 16.10 -27.45 -6.96
C LEU A 167 17.05 -27.18 -8.15
N ALA A 168 16.78 -27.74 -9.31
CA ALA A 168 17.64 -27.62 -10.50
C ALA A 168 17.29 -26.39 -11.35
#